data_154f9e88d2eb4cf7dc9a0b17e9aff63f
#
_entry.id   154f9e88d2eb4cf7dc9a0b17e9aff63f
#
_cell.length_a   1.000
_cell.length_b   1.000
_cell.length_c   1.000
_cell.angle_alpha   90.00
_cell.angle_beta   90.00
_cell.angle_gamma   90.00
#
_symmetry.space_group_name_H-M   'P 1'
#
loop_
_entity.id
_entity.type
_entity.pdbx_description
1 polymer ?
#
loop_
_entity_poly.entity_id
_entity_poly.type
_entity_poly.pdbx_seq_one_letter_code
_entity_poly.pdbx_strand_id
1 'polypeptide(L)'
;MATWENVKRIALGLPETEERISRSGRQWRVGEKLFVWERPLRKGELAELGPAAPRGAILGARVEDTAAKAALLASDPDVFFTTSHFDGYPAVLIRLKAITAAELREIVVEAWLARAPKRLAAQYVAEHFPK
;
A
#
# COMPACT_ATOMS: atom_id res chain seq x y z
N MET A 1 14.83 4.95 -2.29
CA MET A 1 14.08 4.70 -3.53
C MET A 1 13.67 3.24 -3.60
N ALA A 2 12.39 2.97 -3.67
CA ALA A 2 11.88 1.60 -3.68
C ALA A 2 11.50 1.16 -5.10
N THR A 3 11.44 -0.16 -5.30
CA THR A 3 11.13 -0.75 -6.60
C THR A 3 10.00 -1.77 -6.45
N TRP A 4 9.41 -2.18 -7.57
CA TRP A 4 8.42 -3.26 -7.58
C TRP A 4 9.00 -4.56 -7.03
N GLU A 5 10.29 -4.80 -7.24
CA GLU A 5 10.96 -5.97 -6.70
C GLU A 5 10.98 -5.95 -5.18
N ASN A 6 11.16 -4.77 -4.58
CA ASN A 6 11.08 -4.60 -3.13
C ASN A 6 9.67 -4.92 -2.64
N VAL A 7 8.64 -4.39 -3.32
CA VAL A 7 7.24 -4.66 -2.95
C VAL A 7 6.95 -6.16 -2.98
N LYS A 8 7.31 -6.81 -4.08
CA LYS A 8 7.08 -8.24 -4.25
C LYS A 8 7.75 -9.06 -3.16
N ARG A 9 9.03 -8.77 -2.89
CA ARG A 9 9.81 -9.51 -1.88
C ARG A 9 9.19 -9.36 -0.50
N ILE A 10 8.82 -8.15 -0.12
CA ILE A 10 8.24 -7.90 1.20
C ILE A 10 6.87 -8.58 1.30
N ALA A 11 6.00 -8.35 0.31
CA ALA A 11 4.64 -8.90 0.33
C ALA A 11 4.62 -10.42 0.37
N LEU A 12 5.39 -11.06 -0.52
CA LEU A 12 5.42 -12.52 -0.58
C LEU A 12 6.16 -13.17 0.58
N GLY A 13 6.92 -12.39 1.34
CA GLY A 13 7.53 -12.85 2.58
C GLY A 13 6.56 -12.89 3.75
N LEU A 14 5.36 -12.32 3.60
CA LEU A 14 4.35 -12.34 4.67
C LEU A 14 3.47 -13.58 4.56
N PRO A 15 2.97 -14.10 5.72
CA PRO A 15 2.20 -15.36 5.71
C PRO A 15 0.95 -15.32 4.83
N GLU A 16 0.68 -16.42 4.17
CA GLU A 16 -0.52 -16.66 3.36
C GLU A 16 -0.80 -15.56 2.33
N THR A 17 0.27 -14.99 1.78
CA THR A 17 0.18 -13.96 0.74
C THR A 17 0.38 -14.60 -0.62
N GLU A 18 -0.45 -14.19 -1.59
CA GLU A 18 -0.28 -14.61 -2.97
C GLU A 18 -0.32 -13.41 -3.90
N GLU A 19 0.31 -13.57 -5.04
CA GLU A 19 0.35 -12.57 -6.09
C GLU A 19 -0.64 -12.95 -7.19
N ARG A 20 -1.42 -11.98 -7.66
CA ARG A 20 -2.33 -12.16 -8.78
C ARG A 20 -2.10 -11.04 -9.78
N ILE A 21 -2.39 -11.33 -11.05
CA ILE A 21 -2.26 -10.32 -12.10
C ILE A 21 -3.66 -9.89 -12.54
N SER A 22 -3.88 -8.57 -12.53
CA SER A 22 -5.12 -7.95 -13.00
C SER A 22 -4.83 -7.12 -14.24
N ARG A 23 -5.88 -6.50 -14.80
CA ARG A 23 -5.72 -5.59 -15.94
C ARG A 23 -4.80 -4.41 -15.62
N SER A 24 -4.84 -3.94 -14.37
CA SER A 24 -4.06 -2.78 -13.95
C SER A 24 -2.65 -3.12 -13.50
N GLY A 25 -2.35 -4.41 -13.33
CA GLY A 25 -1.05 -4.86 -12.89
C GLY A 25 -1.15 -5.91 -11.79
N ARG A 26 -0.06 -6.03 -11.04
CA ARG A 26 0.03 -7.05 -9.99
C ARG A 26 -0.73 -6.62 -8.74
N GLN A 27 -1.30 -7.62 -8.08
CA GLN A 27 -2.00 -7.45 -6.80
C GLN A 27 -1.45 -8.47 -5.80
N TRP A 28 -1.33 -8.07 -4.56
CA TRP A 28 -0.91 -8.97 -3.49
C TRP A 28 -2.04 -9.06 -2.47
N ARG A 29 -2.42 -10.30 -2.15
CA ARG A 29 -3.59 -10.60 -1.32
C ARG A 29 -3.22 -11.53 -0.17
N VAL A 30 -3.92 -11.36 0.94
CA VAL A 30 -3.86 -12.25 2.09
C VAL A 30 -5.27 -12.73 2.39
N GLY A 31 -5.47 -14.07 2.44
CA GLY A 31 -6.81 -14.62 2.69
C GLY A 31 -7.88 -14.07 1.74
N GLU A 32 -7.56 -13.93 0.45
CA GLU A 32 -8.42 -13.39 -0.60
C GLU A 32 -8.62 -11.87 -0.53
N LYS A 33 -8.04 -11.19 0.46
CA LYS A 33 -8.21 -9.74 0.62
C LYS A 33 -7.00 -8.99 0.09
N LEU A 34 -7.26 -8.04 -0.80
CA LEU A 34 -6.23 -7.20 -1.40
C LEU A 34 -5.63 -6.26 -0.35
N PHE A 35 -4.30 -6.19 -0.26
CA PHE A 35 -3.68 -5.26 0.68
C PHE A 35 -2.70 -4.27 0.04
N VAL A 36 -1.96 -4.66 -0.99
CA VAL A 36 -1.15 -3.72 -1.80
C VAL A 36 -1.26 -4.13 -3.27
N TRP A 37 -1.17 -3.14 -4.16
CA TRP A 37 -1.35 -3.39 -5.60
C TRP A 37 -0.70 -2.31 -6.44
N GLU A 38 -0.37 -2.66 -7.69
CA GLU A 38 0.06 -1.68 -8.68
C GLU A 38 -1.16 -0.85 -9.06
N ARG A 39 -1.05 0.47 -8.94
CA ARG A 39 -2.20 1.35 -9.16
C ARG A 39 -1.82 2.50 -10.09
N PRO A 40 -1.76 2.24 -11.40
CA PRO A 40 -1.50 3.34 -12.34
C PRO A 40 -2.65 4.36 -12.28
N LEU A 41 -2.29 5.62 -12.42
CA LEU A 41 -3.29 6.69 -12.39
C LEU A 41 -4.14 6.64 -13.65
N ARG A 42 -5.42 6.89 -13.49
CA ARG A 42 -6.38 6.97 -14.58
C ARG A 42 -6.37 8.38 -15.16
N LYS A 43 -6.90 8.51 -16.37
CA LYS A 43 -6.94 9.79 -17.06
C LYS A 43 -7.58 10.91 -16.23
N GLY A 44 -8.71 10.61 -15.58
CA GLY A 44 -9.39 11.58 -14.72
C GLY A 44 -8.56 12.00 -13.52
N GLU A 45 -7.77 11.05 -12.96
CA GLU A 45 -6.90 11.33 -11.83
C GLU A 45 -5.72 12.21 -12.24
N LEU A 46 -5.18 11.98 -13.44
CA LEU A 46 -4.11 12.82 -13.97
C LEU A 46 -4.60 14.26 -14.13
N ALA A 47 -5.84 14.43 -14.61
CA ALA A 47 -6.44 15.76 -14.75
C ALA A 47 -6.68 16.40 -13.39
N GLU A 48 -7.17 15.64 -12.42
CA GLU A 48 -7.41 16.10 -11.05
C GLU A 48 -6.14 16.62 -10.39
N LEU A 49 -5.05 15.87 -10.51
CA LEU A 49 -3.76 16.20 -9.88
C LEU A 49 -2.99 17.25 -10.66
N GLY A 50 -3.25 17.37 -11.96
CA GLY A 50 -2.60 18.36 -12.81
C GLY A 50 -1.07 18.24 -12.80
N PRO A 51 -0.36 19.37 -12.71
CA PRO A 51 1.11 19.34 -12.70
C PRO A 51 1.72 18.56 -11.54
N ALA A 52 0.97 18.34 -10.46
CA ALA A 52 1.44 17.58 -9.29
C ALA A 52 1.32 16.07 -9.50
N ALA A 53 0.73 15.62 -10.61
CA ALA A 53 0.58 14.19 -10.87
C ALA A 53 1.94 13.50 -10.92
N PRO A 54 2.15 12.44 -10.13
CA PRO A 54 3.43 11.74 -10.14
C PRO A 54 3.63 10.99 -11.45
N ARG A 55 4.88 10.89 -11.86
CA ARG A 55 5.28 10.09 -12.99
C ARG A 55 5.93 8.81 -12.47
N GLY A 56 5.65 7.70 -13.12
CA GLY A 56 6.24 6.41 -12.77
C GLY A 56 5.35 5.57 -11.87
N ALA A 57 5.97 4.71 -11.09
CA ALA A 57 5.28 3.67 -10.34
C ALA A 57 4.48 4.21 -9.16
N ILE A 58 3.21 3.80 -9.10
CA ILE A 58 2.29 4.12 -8.00
C ILE A 58 1.84 2.83 -7.35
N LEU A 59 2.03 2.74 -6.04
CA LEU A 59 1.56 1.61 -5.24
C LEU A 59 0.31 2.02 -4.48
N GLY A 60 -0.73 1.18 -4.52
CA GLY A 60 -1.89 1.34 -3.65
C GLY A 60 -1.67 0.50 -2.41
N ALA A 61 -2.04 1.00 -1.25
CA ALA A 61 -1.91 0.27 0.01
C ALA A 61 -3.10 0.51 0.92
N ARG A 62 -3.63 -0.57 1.49
CA ARG A 62 -4.68 -0.47 2.50
C ARG A 62 -4.07 0.02 3.80
N VAL A 63 -4.87 0.73 4.56
CA VAL A 63 -4.50 1.20 5.89
C VAL A 63 -5.59 0.78 6.87
N GLU A 64 -5.32 0.90 8.17
CA GLU A 64 -6.24 0.44 9.20
C GLU A 64 -7.60 1.14 9.13
N ASP A 65 -7.57 2.47 8.99
CA ASP A 65 -8.79 3.28 8.95
C ASP A 65 -8.49 4.65 8.31
N THR A 66 -9.51 5.49 8.23
CA THR A 66 -9.36 6.82 7.62
C THR A 66 -8.52 7.76 8.46
N ALA A 67 -8.43 7.54 9.77
CA ALA A 67 -7.54 8.32 10.63
C ALA A 67 -6.07 8.01 10.33
N ALA A 68 -5.73 6.74 10.14
CA ALA A 68 -4.39 6.33 9.74
C ALA A 68 -4.04 6.91 8.37
N LYS A 69 -5.00 6.91 7.44
CA LYS A 69 -4.85 7.52 6.12
C LYS A 69 -4.50 9.01 6.23
N ALA A 70 -5.26 9.75 7.02
CA ALA A 70 -5.03 11.18 7.21
C ALA A 70 -3.64 11.44 7.80
N ALA A 71 -3.21 10.62 8.76
CA ALA A 71 -1.91 10.74 9.38
C ALA A 71 -0.77 10.55 8.36
N LEU A 72 -0.88 9.55 7.48
CA LEU A 72 0.13 9.32 6.45
C LEU A 72 0.19 10.47 5.45
N LEU A 73 -0.98 10.94 4.99
CA LEU A 73 -1.04 12.05 4.04
C LEU A 73 -0.40 13.32 4.61
N ALA A 74 -0.55 13.55 5.91
CA ALA A 74 0.03 14.71 6.58
C ALA A 74 1.52 14.54 6.86
N SER A 75 1.96 13.30 7.13
CA SER A 75 3.34 13.03 7.55
C SER A 75 4.36 13.25 6.44
N ASP A 76 4.03 12.84 5.22
CA ASP A 76 4.97 12.94 4.09
C ASP A 76 4.22 13.05 2.76
N PRO A 77 3.79 14.27 2.41
CA PRO A 77 3.05 14.48 1.16
C PRO A 77 3.87 14.27 -0.11
N ASP A 78 5.19 14.17 0.00
CA ASP A 78 6.04 13.83 -1.14
C ASP A 78 5.96 12.34 -1.48
N VAL A 79 5.57 11.52 -0.52
CA VAL A 79 5.44 10.07 -0.68
C VAL A 79 3.99 9.65 -0.82
N PHE A 80 3.13 10.09 0.10
CA PHE A 80 1.74 9.65 0.18
C PHE A 80 0.79 10.66 -0.41
N PHE A 81 -0.17 10.18 -1.20
CA PHE A 81 -1.20 11.05 -1.76
C PHE A 81 -2.50 10.27 -1.96
N THR A 82 -3.53 10.94 -2.41
CA THR A 82 -4.83 10.33 -2.67
C THR A 82 -5.49 11.04 -3.83
N THR A 83 -6.56 10.45 -4.35
CA THR A 83 -7.41 11.07 -5.37
C THR A 83 -8.86 10.96 -4.88
N SER A 84 -9.76 11.70 -5.55
CA SER A 84 -11.17 11.68 -5.17
C SER A 84 -11.80 10.29 -5.25
N HIS A 85 -11.27 9.43 -6.12
CA HIS A 85 -11.74 8.04 -6.22
C HIS A 85 -11.63 7.30 -4.87
N PHE A 86 -10.65 7.66 -4.05
CA PHE A 86 -10.40 7.02 -2.75
C PHE A 86 -10.93 7.80 -1.55
N ASP A 87 -11.74 8.84 -1.79
CA ASP A 87 -12.32 9.61 -0.68
C ASP A 87 -13.12 8.69 0.25
N GLY A 88 -12.84 8.78 1.55
CA GLY A 88 -13.51 7.98 2.56
C GLY A 88 -13.09 6.51 2.61
N TYR A 89 -12.19 6.09 1.73
CA TYR A 89 -11.74 4.71 1.65
C TYR A 89 -10.38 4.56 2.35
N PRO A 90 -10.20 3.52 3.20
CA PRO A 90 -8.94 3.37 3.96
C PRO A 90 -7.81 2.80 3.11
N ALA A 91 -7.36 3.59 2.16
CA ALA A 91 -6.22 3.25 1.31
C ALA A 91 -5.50 4.54 0.90
N VAL A 92 -4.19 4.45 0.69
CA VAL A 92 -3.38 5.56 0.21
C VAL A 92 -2.66 5.16 -1.06
N LEU A 93 -2.24 6.16 -1.82
CA LEU A 93 -1.39 5.97 -2.98
C LEU A 93 0.02 6.42 -2.62
N ILE A 94 1.00 5.72 -3.15
CA ILE A 94 2.40 5.91 -2.79
C ILE A 94 3.24 6.12 -4.04
N ARG A 95 4.02 7.20 -4.04
CA ARG A 95 5.03 7.41 -5.07
C ARG A 95 6.20 6.49 -4.77
N LEU A 96 6.24 5.36 -5.45
CA LEU A 96 7.20 4.30 -5.14
C LEU A 96 8.65 4.78 -5.21
N LYS A 97 8.95 5.68 -6.13
CA LYS A 97 10.30 6.23 -6.28
C LYS A 97 10.71 7.15 -5.14
N ALA A 98 9.76 7.63 -4.36
CA ALA A 98 10.02 8.58 -3.28
C ALA A 98 10.14 7.92 -1.91
N ILE A 99 9.65 6.69 -1.75
CA ILE A 99 9.68 6.00 -0.46
C ILE A 99 10.97 5.19 -0.31
N THR A 100 11.50 5.12 0.91
CA THR A 100 12.67 4.28 1.19
C THR A 100 12.22 2.82 1.32
N ALA A 101 13.17 1.89 1.14
CA ALA A 101 12.87 0.47 1.31
C ALA A 101 12.42 0.16 2.73
N ALA A 102 13.00 0.81 3.74
CA ALA A 102 12.64 0.62 5.14
C ALA A 102 11.21 1.07 5.42
N GLU A 103 10.83 2.26 4.94
CA GLU A 103 9.48 2.78 5.08
C GLU A 103 8.47 1.93 4.32
N LEU A 104 8.83 1.49 3.12
CA LEU A 104 7.99 0.62 2.31
C LEU A 104 7.65 -0.66 3.08
N ARG A 105 8.65 -1.25 3.74
CA ARG A 105 8.43 -2.45 4.52
C ARG A 105 7.38 -2.22 5.61
N GLU A 106 7.50 -1.12 6.34
CA GLU A 106 6.53 -0.76 7.37
C GLU A 106 5.12 -0.63 6.81
N ILE A 107 4.98 0.06 5.68
CA ILE A 107 3.67 0.28 5.05
C ILE A 107 3.06 -1.03 4.55
N VAL A 108 3.85 -1.88 3.92
CA VAL A 108 3.36 -3.17 3.40
C VAL A 108 2.93 -4.08 4.55
N VAL A 109 3.71 -4.14 5.63
CA VAL A 109 3.35 -4.92 6.81
C VAL A 109 2.06 -4.40 7.45
N GLU A 110 1.93 -3.08 7.60
CA GLU A 110 0.71 -2.47 8.14
C GLU A 110 -0.51 -2.76 7.27
N ALA A 111 -0.35 -2.71 5.95
CA ALA A 111 -1.43 -3.04 5.02
C ALA A 111 -1.86 -4.49 5.17
N TRP A 112 -0.90 -5.40 5.30
CA TRP A 112 -1.15 -6.82 5.53
C TRP A 112 -1.89 -7.03 6.86
N LEU A 113 -1.44 -6.38 7.93
CA LEU A 113 -2.08 -6.47 9.24
C LEU A 113 -3.53 -5.97 9.19
N ALA A 114 -3.80 -4.94 8.40
CA ALA A 114 -5.15 -4.40 8.26
C ALA A 114 -6.10 -5.37 7.56
N ARG A 115 -5.60 -6.27 6.74
CA ARG A 115 -6.43 -7.16 5.90
C ARG A 115 -6.38 -8.63 6.29
N ALA A 116 -5.32 -9.07 6.99
CA ALA A 116 -5.17 -10.46 7.38
C ALA A 116 -6.28 -10.88 8.35
N PRO A 117 -6.68 -12.17 8.34
CA PRO A 117 -7.59 -12.68 9.35
C PRO A 117 -7.02 -12.39 10.74
N LYS A 118 -7.90 -12.05 11.67
CA LYS A 118 -7.50 -11.64 13.02
C LYS A 118 -6.54 -12.63 13.70
N ARG A 119 -6.81 -13.93 13.56
CA ARG A 119 -5.95 -14.97 14.13
C ARG A 119 -4.53 -14.90 13.57
N LEU A 120 -4.44 -14.76 12.24
CA LEU A 120 -3.16 -14.70 11.56
C LEU A 120 -2.39 -13.43 11.91
N ALA A 121 -3.09 -12.29 11.95
CA ALA A 121 -2.50 -11.01 12.33
C ALA A 121 -1.96 -11.06 13.76
N ALA A 122 -2.75 -11.61 14.70
CA ALA A 122 -2.33 -11.73 16.09
C ALA A 122 -1.09 -12.62 16.25
N GLN A 123 -1.04 -13.72 15.50
CA GLN A 123 0.11 -14.62 15.51
C GLN A 123 1.36 -13.90 15.00
N TYR A 124 1.24 -13.16 13.92
CA TYR A 124 2.35 -12.39 13.35
C TYR A 124 2.89 -11.37 14.35
N VAL A 125 1.99 -10.62 14.99
CA VAL A 125 2.37 -9.61 15.99
C VAL A 125 3.11 -10.27 17.16
N ALA A 126 2.61 -11.41 17.64
CA ALA A 126 3.24 -12.13 18.74
C ALA A 126 4.65 -12.58 18.41
N GLU A 127 4.89 -12.98 17.16
CA GLU A 127 6.20 -13.49 16.73
C GLU A 127 7.20 -12.37 16.39
N HIS A 128 6.73 -11.24 15.84
CA HIS A 128 7.59 -10.19 15.32
C HIS A 128 7.66 -8.94 16.18
N PHE A 129 6.71 -8.77 17.09
CA PHE A 129 6.67 -7.63 18.00
C PHE A 129 6.44 -8.13 19.43
N PRO A 130 7.31 -9.00 19.96
CA PRO A 130 7.15 -9.52 21.31
C PRO A 130 7.33 -8.38 22.32
N LYS A 131 6.55 -8.44 23.40
CA LYS A 131 6.67 -7.46 24.49
C LYS A 131 7.89 -7.74 25.35
#